data_79fe9f79223d5d8b9726b51837c51845
#
_entry.id   79fe9f79223d5d8b9726b51837c51845
#
_cell.length_a   1.000
_cell.length_b   1.000
_cell.length_c   1.000
_cell.angle_alpha   90.00
_cell.angle_beta   90.00
_cell.angle_gamma   90.00
#
_symmetry.space_group_name_H-M   'P 1'
#
loop_
_entity.id
_entity.type
_entity.pdbx_description
1 polymer ?
#
loop_
_entity_poly.entity_id
_entity_poly.type
_entity_poly.pdbx_seq_one_letter_code
_entity_poly.pdbx_strand_id
1 'polypeptide(L)'
;FIAVLVSLFAFPAFPSDVPGSKDHPLLPRITGYYIGDYQEVEFGSHDFIDAEGDYLTVEGRRIQIEYDINEGESPPGDLFVIVNYERAASGAGGSFYRHRDDMTYLTLQQDSTETWAEVMSQGDGQTYWLVIVEKGVAEQRISANEMARALKTAGRVSLSIHFDTGKAVIRTESQAIIDEIFQMMTEDGRMRLKVEGHTDSVGNEADNLALSKDRAMAVVQSLVEKGIEPERLEYEGFGESRPVADNETASGRAKNRRVDLVLL
;
A
#
# COMPACT_ATOMS: atom_id res chain seq x y z
N PHE A 1 -65.48 15.56 6.81
CA PHE A 1 -64.08 15.14 6.98
C PHE A 1 -63.50 14.94 5.58
N ILE A 2 -62.62 15.89 5.14
CA ILE A 2 -61.91 15.78 3.87
C ILE A 2 -60.55 15.19 4.20
N ALA A 3 -60.27 13.97 3.74
CA ALA A 3 -58.97 13.36 3.84
C ALA A 3 -58.05 13.95 2.76
N VAL A 4 -57.02 14.68 3.19
CA VAL A 4 -55.96 15.16 2.31
C VAL A 4 -54.93 14.01 2.15
N LEU A 5 -54.93 13.41 0.97
CA LEU A 5 -53.92 12.42 0.57
C LEU A 5 -52.62 13.19 0.28
N VAL A 6 -51.67 13.14 1.21
CA VAL A 6 -50.28 13.62 0.96
C VAL A 6 -49.58 12.51 0.20
N SER A 7 -49.51 12.63 -1.12
CA SER A 7 -48.60 11.77 -1.91
C SER A 7 -47.17 12.20 -1.63
N LEU A 8 -46.42 11.36 -0.90
CA LEU A 8 -44.97 11.43 -0.84
C LEU A 8 -44.42 11.13 -2.24
N PHE A 9 -44.00 12.18 -2.94
CA PHE A 9 -43.10 12.00 -4.08
C PHE A 9 -41.77 11.53 -3.51
N ALA A 10 -41.45 10.24 -3.67
CA ALA A 10 -40.09 9.76 -3.53
C ALA A 10 -39.27 10.39 -4.67
N PHE A 11 -38.42 11.34 -4.34
CA PHE A 11 -37.40 11.79 -5.29
C PHE A 11 -36.52 10.56 -5.60
N PRO A 12 -36.19 10.31 -6.88
CA PRO A 12 -35.20 9.29 -7.19
C PRO A 12 -33.92 9.63 -6.43
N ALA A 13 -33.39 8.67 -5.67
CA ALA A 13 -32.10 8.82 -5.04
C ALA A 13 -31.09 8.99 -6.18
N PHE A 14 -30.36 10.09 -6.23
CA PHE A 14 -29.25 10.26 -7.16
C PHE A 14 -28.29 9.07 -6.96
N PRO A 15 -27.70 8.54 -8.04
CA PRO A 15 -26.68 7.51 -7.91
C PRO A 15 -25.58 8.05 -7.01
N SER A 16 -25.19 7.23 -6.03
CA SER A 16 -24.15 7.57 -5.07
C SER A 16 -23.03 6.54 -5.21
N ASP A 17 -21.83 6.95 -4.82
CA ASP A 17 -20.67 6.05 -4.76
C ASP A 17 -21.00 4.76 -4.04
N VAL A 18 -20.47 3.65 -4.52
CA VAL A 18 -20.57 2.37 -3.81
C VAL A 18 -19.93 2.47 -2.42
N PRO A 19 -20.55 1.87 -1.38
CA PRO A 19 -20.06 2.00 -0.01
C PRO A 19 -18.60 1.53 0.15
N GLY A 20 -17.77 2.35 0.79
CA GLY A 20 -16.37 2.05 1.04
C GLY A 20 -15.42 2.42 -0.10
N SER A 21 -15.95 2.88 -1.23
CA SER A 21 -15.13 3.36 -2.33
C SER A 21 -14.49 4.73 -2.03
N LYS A 22 -13.41 5.02 -2.72
CA LYS A 22 -12.68 6.30 -2.61
C LYS A 22 -11.95 6.59 -3.92
N ASP A 23 -11.77 7.87 -4.21
CA ASP A 23 -10.89 8.29 -5.30
C ASP A 23 -9.42 8.01 -4.97
N HIS A 24 -8.63 7.76 -5.99
CA HIS A 24 -7.18 7.71 -5.84
C HIS A 24 -6.61 9.13 -5.69
N PRO A 25 -5.73 9.40 -4.70
CA PRO A 25 -5.28 10.77 -4.40
C PRO A 25 -4.53 11.45 -5.55
N LEU A 26 -3.80 10.68 -6.38
CA LEU A 26 -3.07 11.21 -7.54
C LEU A 26 -3.93 11.29 -8.82
N LEU A 27 -5.00 10.51 -8.89
CA LEU A 27 -5.85 10.36 -10.06
C LEU A 27 -7.32 10.49 -9.63
N PRO A 28 -7.76 11.67 -9.16
CA PRO A 28 -9.12 11.87 -8.73
C PRO A 28 -10.10 11.80 -9.91
N ARG A 29 -11.37 11.51 -9.61
CA ARG A 29 -12.44 11.48 -10.62
C ARG A 29 -12.63 12.81 -11.34
N ILE A 30 -13.15 12.73 -12.53
CA ILE A 30 -13.66 13.90 -13.26
C ILE A 30 -15.00 14.33 -12.61
N THR A 31 -15.21 15.64 -12.46
CA THR A 31 -16.48 16.17 -11.94
C THR A 31 -17.65 15.71 -12.81
N GLY A 32 -18.77 15.36 -12.20
CA GLY A 32 -19.96 14.87 -12.89
C GLY A 32 -20.09 13.35 -12.94
N TYR A 33 -19.18 12.60 -12.27
CA TYR A 33 -19.23 11.15 -12.18
C TYR A 33 -19.41 10.68 -10.73
N TYR A 34 -19.88 9.44 -10.58
CA TYR A 34 -19.90 8.69 -9.32
C TYR A 34 -19.16 7.35 -9.49
N ILE A 35 -18.80 6.72 -8.39
CA ILE A 35 -18.14 5.39 -8.42
C ILE A 35 -19.21 4.31 -8.50
N GLY A 36 -19.32 3.65 -9.67
CA GLY A 36 -20.24 2.55 -9.94
C GLY A 36 -19.74 1.20 -9.44
N ASP A 37 -18.42 0.95 -9.53
CA ASP A 37 -17.76 -0.23 -8.95
C ASP A 37 -16.38 0.13 -8.39
N TYR A 38 -15.96 -0.61 -7.35
CA TYR A 38 -14.69 -0.39 -6.68
C TYR A 38 -14.12 -1.71 -6.16
N GLN A 39 -12.91 -2.02 -6.55
CA GLN A 39 -12.18 -3.19 -6.06
C GLN A 39 -10.78 -2.77 -5.64
N GLU A 40 -10.35 -3.21 -4.47
CA GLU A 40 -9.00 -2.98 -3.96
C GLU A 40 -8.44 -4.30 -3.43
N VAL A 41 -7.23 -4.66 -3.87
CA VAL A 41 -6.49 -5.81 -3.36
C VAL A 41 -5.10 -5.36 -2.95
N GLU A 42 -4.63 -5.83 -1.81
CA GLU A 42 -3.34 -5.41 -1.26
C GLU A 42 -2.14 -5.83 -2.12
N PHE A 43 -2.29 -6.92 -2.86
CA PHE A 43 -1.31 -7.35 -3.84
C PHE A 43 -2.00 -8.03 -5.01
N GLY A 44 -1.75 -7.53 -6.21
CA GLY A 44 -2.25 -8.04 -7.48
C GLY A 44 -1.31 -7.63 -8.59
N SER A 45 -1.64 -8.00 -9.82
CA SER A 45 -0.90 -7.60 -11.01
C SER A 45 -1.82 -7.04 -12.08
N HIS A 46 -1.25 -6.24 -12.98
CA HIS A 46 -1.88 -5.80 -14.20
C HIS A 46 -0.82 -5.59 -15.29
N ASP A 47 -1.21 -5.81 -16.55
CA ASP A 47 -0.34 -5.62 -17.69
C ASP A 47 -0.51 -4.20 -18.23
N PHE A 48 0.59 -3.48 -18.35
CA PHE A 48 0.64 -2.10 -18.83
C PHE A 48 1.47 -2.01 -20.12
N ILE A 49 1.38 -0.88 -20.77
CA ILE A 49 2.31 -0.48 -21.84
C ILE A 49 3.05 0.77 -21.33
N ASP A 50 4.38 0.77 -21.39
CA ASP A 50 5.20 1.91 -20.99
C ASP A 50 5.24 3.04 -22.02
N ALA A 51 5.99 4.10 -21.73
CA ALA A 51 6.11 5.26 -22.60
C ALA A 51 6.82 4.96 -23.93
N GLU A 52 7.60 3.91 -23.98
CA GLU A 52 8.30 3.37 -25.16
C GLU A 52 7.42 2.45 -26.01
N GLY A 53 6.29 1.98 -25.45
CA GLY A 53 5.34 1.08 -26.10
C GLY A 53 5.59 -0.40 -25.82
N ASP A 54 6.42 -0.71 -24.81
CA ASP A 54 6.74 -2.08 -24.42
C ASP A 54 5.75 -2.59 -23.36
N TYR A 55 5.37 -3.88 -23.47
CA TYR A 55 4.48 -4.52 -22.48
C TYR A 55 5.24 -4.94 -21.24
N LEU A 56 4.67 -4.64 -20.07
CA LEU A 56 5.21 -5.10 -18.80
C LEU A 56 4.08 -5.42 -17.81
N THR A 57 4.30 -6.44 -17.00
CA THR A 57 3.42 -6.74 -15.86
C THR A 57 3.92 -6.01 -14.63
N VAL A 58 3.07 -5.20 -14.01
CA VAL A 58 3.37 -4.51 -12.75
C VAL A 58 2.60 -5.18 -11.61
N GLU A 59 3.31 -5.46 -10.52
CA GLU A 59 2.77 -6.08 -9.32
C GLU A 59 2.78 -5.09 -8.15
N GLY A 60 1.75 -5.13 -7.33
CA GLY A 60 1.62 -4.26 -6.16
C GLY A 60 0.20 -4.17 -5.64
N ARG A 61 -0.10 -3.15 -4.83
CA ARG A 61 -1.47 -2.84 -4.42
C ARG A 61 -2.28 -2.43 -5.65
N ARG A 62 -3.30 -3.23 -6.00
CA ARG A 62 -4.12 -2.96 -7.18
C ARG A 62 -5.48 -2.40 -6.78
N ILE A 63 -5.86 -1.30 -7.42
CA ILE A 63 -7.15 -0.63 -7.27
C ILE A 63 -7.81 -0.58 -8.64
N GLN A 64 -9.07 -0.97 -8.71
CA GLN A 64 -9.89 -0.83 -9.91
C GLN A 64 -11.12 -0.01 -9.55
N ILE A 65 -11.40 1.01 -10.33
CA ILE A 65 -12.51 1.94 -10.11
C ILE A 65 -13.26 2.09 -11.42
N GLU A 66 -14.57 1.93 -11.37
CA GLU A 66 -15.49 2.26 -12.46
C GLU A 66 -16.21 3.56 -12.10
N TYR A 67 -16.19 4.50 -13.01
CA TYR A 67 -16.87 5.78 -12.88
C TYR A 67 -17.96 5.89 -13.94
N ASP A 68 -19.18 6.13 -13.48
CA ASP A 68 -20.33 6.38 -14.33
C ASP A 68 -20.78 7.83 -14.24
N ILE A 69 -21.25 8.37 -15.36
CA ILE A 69 -21.74 9.75 -15.41
C ILE A 69 -23.03 9.90 -14.61
N ASN A 70 -23.17 11.01 -13.87
CA ASN A 70 -24.38 11.29 -13.13
C ASN A 70 -25.58 11.50 -14.05
N GLU A 71 -26.77 11.13 -13.59
CA GLU A 71 -28.01 11.35 -14.32
C GLU A 71 -28.21 12.83 -14.61
N GLY A 72 -28.48 13.17 -15.88
CA GLY A 72 -28.69 14.54 -16.33
C GLY A 72 -27.43 15.27 -16.80
N GLU A 73 -26.26 14.71 -16.58
CA GLU A 73 -25.01 15.22 -17.15
C GLU A 73 -24.82 14.74 -18.59
N SER A 74 -24.07 15.48 -19.39
CA SER A 74 -23.74 15.09 -20.76
C SER A 74 -22.35 14.50 -20.83
N PRO A 75 -22.16 13.31 -21.47
CA PRO A 75 -20.85 12.72 -21.61
C PRO A 75 -19.88 13.65 -22.34
N PRO A 76 -18.64 13.83 -21.83
CA PRO A 76 -17.69 14.79 -22.36
C PRO A 76 -16.90 14.30 -23.58
N GLY A 77 -17.09 13.01 -23.96
CA GLY A 77 -16.31 12.32 -24.98
C GLY A 77 -15.15 11.51 -24.41
N ASP A 78 -14.88 10.35 -25.03
CA ASP A 78 -13.80 9.45 -24.59
C ASP A 78 -12.44 10.16 -24.58
N LEU A 79 -12.10 10.88 -25.64
CA LEU A 79 -10.85 11.63 -25.74
C LEU A 79 -10.68 12.68 -24.63
N PHE A 80 -11.78 13.29 -24.16
CA PHE A 80 -11.72 14.25 -23.04
C PHE A 80 -11.27 13.55 -21.77
N VAL A 81 -11.83 12.37 -21.46
CA VAL A 81 -11.47 11.57 -20.30
C VAL A 81 -9.98 11.25 -20.34
N ILE A 82 -9.49 10.72 -21.46
CA ILE A 82 -8.10 10.34 -21.68
C ILE A 82 -7.15 11.52 -21.48
N VAL A 83 -7.39 12.64 -22.18
CA VAL A 83 -6.54 13.83 -22.11
C VAL A 83 -6.54 14.45 -20.70
N ASN A 84 -7.65 14.35 -19.96
CA ASN A 84 -7.70 14.83 -18.57
C ASN A 84 -6.69 14.11 -17.68
N TYR A 85 -6.64 12.79 -17.76
CA TYR A 85 -5.70 11.98 -16.96
C TYR A 85 -4.25 12.09 -17.43
N GLU A 86 -3.99 12.19 -18.73
CA GLU A 86 -2.65 12.45 -19.28
C GLU A 86 -2.08 13.79 -18.78
N ARG A 87 -2.92 14.83 -18.72
CA ARG A 87 -2.52 16.12 -18.15
C ARG A 87 -2.28 16.06 -16.65
N ALA A 88 -3.09 15.29 -15.93
CA ALA A 88 -2.88 15.06 -14.49
C ALA A 88 -1.54 14.36 -14.25
N ALA A 89 -1.22 13.31 -14.98
CA ALA A 89 0.05 12.60 -14.90
C ALA A 89 1.24 13.52 -15.22
N SER A 90 1.18 14.25 -16.35
CA SER A 90 2.24 15.20 -16.74
C SER A 90 2.42 16.32 -15.72
N GLY A 91 1.33 16.84 -15.15
CA GLY A 91 1.35 17.86 -14.12
C GLY A 91 1.99 17.39 -12.81
N ALA A 92 1.92 16.09 -12.52
CA ALA A 92 2.59 15.43 -11.40
C ALA A 92 4.03 14.96 -11.71
N GLY A 93 4.57 15.31 -12.89
CA GLY A 93 5.93 14.91 -13.31
C GLY A 93 6.03 13.47 -13.82
N GLY A 94 4.88 12.83 -14.09
CA GLY A 94 4.81 11.49 -14.67
C GLY A 94 4.86 11.48 -16.19
N SER A 95 4.73 10.30 -16.77
CA SER A 95 4.68 10.05 -18.20
C SER A 95 3.39 9.32 -18.60
N PHE A 96 3.11 9.23 -19.90
CA PHE A 96 2.00 8.47 -20.41
C PHE A 96 2.31 7.88 -21.80
N TYR A 97 1.58 6.80 -22.12
CA TYR A 97 1.53 6.21 -23.46
C TYR A 97 0.08 6.11 -23.91
N ARG A 98 -0.31 6.91 -24.91
CA ARG A 98 -1.66 6.83 -25.47
C ARG A 98 -1.73 5.65 -26.44
N HIS A 99 -2.49 4.63 -26.07
CA HIS A 99 -2.68 3.46 -26.92
C HIS A 99 -3.73 3.69 -28.00
N ARG A 100 -4.86 4.37 -27.63
CA ARG A 100 -5.97 4.73 -28.52
C ARG A 100 -6.64 6.02 -27.99
N ASP A 101 -7.62 6.54 -28.73
CA ASP A 101 -8.38 7.74 -28.30
C ASP A 101 -9.27 7.48 -27.08
N ASP A 102 -9.52 6.21 -26.76
CA ASP A 102 -10.31 5.73 -25.61
C ASP A 102 -9.46 5.05 -24.53
N MET A 103 -8.12 5.00 -24.67
CA MET A 103 -7.26 4.28 -23.75
C MET A 103 -5.85 4.86 -23.65
N THR A 104 -5.36 5.04 -22.43
CA THR A 104 -3.99 5.49 -22.14
C THR A 104 -3.42 4.80 -20.90
N TYR A 105 -2.11 4.68 -20.84
CA TYR A 105 -1.35 4.20 -19.70
C TYR A 105 -0.55 5.36 -19.10
N LEU A 106 -0.46 5.40 -17.79
CA LEU A 106 0.18 6.48 -17.05
C LEU A 106 1.22 5.89 -16.10
N THR A 107 2.32 6.61 -15.91
CA THR A 107 3.31 6.31 -14.88
C THR A 107 3.55 7.56 -14.05
N LEU A 108 3.40 7.44 -12.74
CA LEU A 108 3.63 8.53 -11.79
C LEU A 108 4.62 8.10 -10.73
N GLN A 109 5.39 9.04 -10.22
CA GLN A 109 6.31 8.82 -9.12
C GLN A 109 5.94 9.77 -7.98
N GLN A 110 5.59 9.21 -6.83
CA GLN A 110 5.40 10.00 -5.61
C GLN A 110 6.25 9.41 -4.49
N ASP A 111 7.14 10.22 -3.92
CA ASP A 111 8.11 9.78 -2.91
C ASP A 111 8.92 8.56 -3.42
N SER A 112 8.76 7.39 -2.78
CA SER A 112 9.40 6.14 -3.17
C SER A 112 8.46 5.17 -3.90
N THR A 113 7.20 5.57 -4.15
CA THR A 113 6.19 4.72 -4.77
C THR A 113 6.02 5.07 -6.24
N GLU A 114 6.22 4.09 -7.10
CA GLU A 114 5.93 4.15 -8.52
C GLU A 114 4.49 3.66 -8.73
N THR A 115 3.64 4.50 -9.33
CA THR A 115 2.23 4.20 -9.58
C THR A 115 1.98 4.10 -11.08
N TRP A 116 1.45 2.98 -11.50
CA TRP A 116 1.01 2.72 -12.87
C TRP A 116 -0.51 2.78 -12.94
N ALA A 117 -1.05 3.34 -14.01
CA ALA A 117 -2.49 3.35 -14.21
C ALA A 117 -2.85 3.14 -15.67
N GLU A 118 -3.91 2.35 -15.89
CA GLU A 118 -4.63 2.27 -17.15
C GLU A 118 -5.91 3.09 -17.02
N VAL A 119 -6.18 3.93 -17.99
CA VAL A 119 -7.43 4.67 -18.14
C VAL A 119 -8.11 4.20 -19.40
N MET A 120 -9.33 3.70 -19.28
CA MET A 120 -10.15 3.29 -20.44
C MET A 120 -11.50 3.98 -20.35
N SER A 121 -11.99 4.54 -21.44
CA SER A 121 -13.28 5.21 -21.54
C SER A 121 -14.16 4.51 -22.56
N GLN A 122 -15.48 4.54 -22.36
CA GLN A 122 -16.46 3.92 -23.26
C GLN A 122 -17.75 4.73 -23.30
N GLY A 123 -18.49 4.56 -24.41
CA GLY A 123 -19.80 5.18 -24.55
C GLY A 123 -19.72 6.69 -24.68
N ASP A 124 -18.71 7.18 -25.38
CA ASP A 124 -18.45 8.61 -25.59
C ASP A 124 -18.24 9.36 -24.24
N GLY A 125 -17.59 8.67 -23.28
CA GLY A 125 -17.34 9.16 -21.93
C GLY A 125 -18.48 8.93 -20.93
N GLN A 126 -19.43 8.02 -21.23
CA GLN A 126 -20.48 7.66 -20.24
C GLN A 126 -19.92 6.93 -19.05
N THR A 127 -19.00 6.00 -19.31
CA THR A 127 -18.32 5.20 -18.29
C THR A 127 -16.83 5.19 -18.55
N TYR A 128 -16.02 5.27 -17.51
CA TYR A 128 -14.58 5.04 -17.64
C TYR A 128 -14.03 4.28 -16.43
N TRP A 129 -12.93 3.58 -16.66
CA TRP A 129 -12.26 2.75 -15.66
C TRP A 129 -10.84 3.25 -15.43
N LEU A 130 -10.43 3.17 -14.17
CA LEU A 130 -9.04 3.23 -13.76
C LEU A 130 -8.63 1.87 -13.21
N VAL A 131 -7.57 1.29 -13.75
CA VAL A 131 -6.84 0.20 -13.09
C VAL A 131 -5.50 0.75 -12.64
N ILE A 132 -5.29 0.82 -11.35
CA ILE A 132 -4.11 1.44 -10.74
C ILE A 132 -3.32 0.37 -10.03
N VAL A 133 -2.00 0.33 -10.22
CA VAL A 133 -1.08 -0.50 -9.43
C VAL A 133 -0.01 0.40 -8.79
N GLU A 134 -0.05 0.50 -7.48
CA GLU A 134 1.04 1.06 -6.69
C GLU A 134 2.10 -0.03 -6.55
N LYS A 135 3.20 0.12 -7.30
CA LYS A 135 4.24 -0.90 -7.41
C LYS A 135 4.81 -1.26 -6.04
N GLY A 136 4.79 -2.53 -5.75
CA GLY A 136 5.28 -3.07 -4.48
C GLY A 136 5.80 -4.49 -4.68
N VAL A 137 6.53 -4.96 -3.69
CA VAL A 137 6.85 -6.39 -3.60
C VAL A 137 5.77 -7.07 -2.77
N ALA A 138 5.38 -8.29 -3.14
CA ALA A 138 4.57 -9.13 -2.28
C ALA A 138 5.32 -9.28 -0.95
N GLU A 139 4.90 -8.55 0.05
CA GLU A 139 5.33 -8.87 1.39
C GLU A 139 4.73 -10.23 1.73
N GLN A 140 5.59 -11.22 1.85
CA GLN A 140 5.16 -12.51 2.36
C GLN A 140 4.72 -12.25 3.81
N ARG A 141 3.41 -12.03 4.00
CA ARG A 141 2.85 -11.86 5.35
C ARG A 141 3.01 -13.18 6.06
N ILE A 142 4.02 -13.23 6.90
CA ILE A 142 4.21 -14.37 7.78
C ILE A 142 3.14 -14.29 8.88
N SER A 143 2.26 -15.27 8.93
CA SER A 143 1.22 -15.35 9.96
C SER A 143 1.79 -15.64 11.34
N ALA A 144 1.03 -15.33 12.40
CA ALA A 144 1.39 -15.64 13.80
C ALA A 144 1.82 -17.10 13.96
N ASN A 145 1.08 -18.04 13.33
CA ASN A 145 1.40 -19.46 13.37
C ASN A 145 2.72 -19.84 12.68
N GLU A 146 3.01 -19.21 11.54
CA GLU A 146 4.27 -19.44 10.81
C GLU A 146 5.45 -18.83 11.57
N MET A 147 5.30 -17.64 12.14
CA MET A 147 6.30 -17.03 13.02
C MET A 147 6.58 -17.89 14.23
N ALA A 148 5.54 -18.37 14.93
CA ALA A 148 5.67 -19.26 16.08
C ALA A 148 6.41 -20.56 15.72
N ARG A 149 6.14 -21.13 14.54
CA ARG A 149 6.83 -22.32 14.04
C ARG A 149 8.29 -22.03 13.73
N ALA A 150 8.59 -20.93 13.05
CA ALA A 150 9.94 -20.52 12.72
C ALA A 150 10.78 -20.27 14.00
N LEU A 151 10.22 -19.55 14.98
CA LEU A 151 10.86 -19.33 16.28
C LEU A 151 11.13 -20.62 17.03
N LYS A 152 10.18 -21.55 17.08
CA LYS A 152 10.38 -22.87 17.75
C LYS A 152 11.39 -23.75 17.04
N THR A 153 11.55 -23.62 15.72
CA THR A 153 12.44 -24.47 14.91
C THR A 153 13.84 -23.89 14.79
N ALA A 154 13.93 -22.58 14.50
CA ALA A 154 15.19 -21.90 14.19
C ALA A 154 15.65 -20.93 15.29
N GLY A 155 14.83 -20.71 16.33
CA GLY A 155 15.11 -19.76 17.41
C GLY A 155 14.97 -18.28 16.98
N ARG A 156 14.77 -18.00 15.70
CA ARG A 156 14.62 -16.65 15.15
C ARG A 156 13.76 -16.61 13.90
N VAL A 157 13.22 -15.43 13.62
CA VAL A 157 12.54 -15.09 12.37
C VAL A 157 12.88 -13.66 11.98
N SER A 158 13.17 -13.42 10.69
CA SER A 158 13.45 -12.09 10.13
C SER A 158 12.18 -11.52 9.51
N LEU A 159 11.90 -10.26 9.83
CA LEU A 159 10.69 -9.55 9.38
C LEU A 159 11.08 -8.25 8.67
N SER A 160 10.37 -7.93 7.60
CA SER A 160 10.48 -6.67 6.89
C SER A 160 9.50 -5.67 7.50
N ILE A 161 9.94 -4.91 8.50
CA ILE A 161 9.13 -3.85 9.12
C ILE A 161 9.60 -2.51 8.54
N HIS A 162 8.70 -1.80 7.88
CA HIS A 162 8.99 -0.52 7.24
C HIS A 162 8.86 0.63 8.23
N PHE A 163 9.85 1.53 8.16
CA PHE A 163 9.91 2.75 8.96
C PHE A 163 10.03 3.96 8.02
N ASP A 164 9.68 5.12 8.50
CA ASP A 164 9.99 6.36 7.82
C ASP A 164 11.50 6.52 7.61
N THR A 165 11.90 7.14 6.51
CA THR A 165 13.31 7.32 6.16
C THR A 165 14.07 8.04 7.28
N GLY A 166 15.13 7.40 7.77
CA GLY A 166 15.95 7.92 8.85
C GLY A 166 15.26 8.02 10.22
N LYS A 167 14.08 7.41 10.40
CA LYS A 167 13.30 7.45 11.64
C LYS A 167 12.98 6.06 12.16
N ALA A 168 12.45 6.00 13.39
CA ALA A 168 11.92 4.80 14.05
C ALA A 168 10.37 4.78 14.07
N VAL A 169 9.71 5.56 13.21
CA VAL A 169 8.25 5.57 13.08
C VAL A 169 7.83 4.42 12.19
N ILE A 170 7.10 3.45 12.75
CA ILE A 170 6.57 2.28 12.01
C ILE A 170 5.50 2.80 11.05
N ARG A 171 5.62 2.44 9.78
CA ARG A 171 4.65 2.82 8.74
C ARG A 171 3.37 2.00 8.86
N THR A 172 2.27 2.58 8.36
CA THR A 172 0.93 1.97 8.43
C THR A 172 0.89 0.57 7.79
N GLU A 173 1.57 0.37 6.66
CA GLU A 173 1.65 -0.93 5.97
C GLU A 173 2.26 -2.03 6.83
N SER A 174 3.12 -1.70 7.80
CA SER A 174 3.75 -2.69 8.70
C SER A 174 2.95 -2.94 9.98
N GLN A 175 1.83 -2.26 10.21
CA GLN A 175 0.99 -2.50 11.40
C GLN A 175 0.44 -3.93 11.42
N ALA A 176 0.10 -4.50 10.26
CA ALA A 176 -0.37 -5.87 10.17
C ALA A 176 0.68 -6.90 10.67
N ILE A 177 1.98 -6.67 10.44
CA ILE A 177 3.05 -7.52 10.97
C ILE A 177 3.12 -7.40 12.51
N ILE A 178 2.95 -6.20 13.05
CA ILE A 178 2.89 -5.98 14.49
C ILE A 178 1.69 -6.70 15.11
N ASP A 179 0.53 -6.70 14.41
CA ASP A 179 -0.67 -7.42 14.86
C ASP A 179 -0.46 -8.93 14.89
N GLU A 180 0.23 -9.50 13.90
CA GLU A 180 0.58 -10.92 13.87
C GLU A 180 1.58 -11.30 15.00
N ILE A 181 2.56 -10.43 15.30
CA ILE A 181 3.47 -10.64 16.45
C ILE A 181 2.68 -10.60 17.77
N PHE A 182 1.78 -9.63 17.92
CA PHE A 182 0.92 -9.51 19.08
C PHE A 182 0.03 -10.74 19.26
N GLN A 183 -0.62 -11.22 18.20
CA GLN A 183 -1.44 -12.42 18.22
C GLN A 183 -0.62 -13.63 18.64
N MET A 184 0.55 -13.87 18.03
CA MET A 184 1.44 -14.97 18.36
C MET A 184 1.83 -14.99 19.84
N MET A 185 2.20 -13.82 20.41
CA MET A 185 2.57 -13.69 21.82
C MET A 185 1.37 -13.80 22.76
N THR A 186 0.18 -13.48 22.30
CA THR A 186 -1.08 -13.63 23.05
C THR A 186 -1.47 -15.11 23.15
N GLU A 187 -1.32 -15.85 22.04
CA GLU A 187 -1.61 -17.30 21.99
C GLU A 187 -0.62 -18.12 22.85
N ASP A 188 0.65 -17.71 22.91
CA ASP A 188 1.65 -18.31 23.82
C ASP A 188 2.05 -17.31 24.92
N GLY A 189 1.27 -17.24 26.00
CA GLY A 189 1.48 -16.30 27.11
C GLY A 189 2.81 -16.45 27.85
N ARG A 190 3.61 -17.49 27.56
CA ARG A 190 4.95 -17.70 28.14
C ARG A 190 6.07 -17.32 27.21
N MET A 191 5.77 -17.04 25.94
CA MET A 191 6.77 -16.64 24.94
C MET A 191 7.45 -15.34 25.34
N ARG A 192 8.78 -15.34 25.30
CA ARG A 192 9.61 -14.15 25.50
C ARG A 192 10.44 -13.92 24.26
N LEU A 193 10.53 -12.66 23.80
CA LEU A 193 11.23 -12.31 22.58
C LEU A 193 12.25 -11.20 22.82
N LYS A 194 13.39 -11.31 22.12
CA LYS A 194 14.26 -10.17 21.86
C LYS A 194 14.04 -9.67 20.43
N VAL A 195 13.82 -8.39 20.28
CA VAL A 195 13.68 -7.68 19.02
C VAL A 195 15.03 -7.11 18.63
N GLU A 196 15.62 -7.57 17.52
CA GLU A 196 16.92 -7.14 17.02
C GLU A 196 16.74 -6.26 15.78
N GLY A 197 17.19 -4.99 15.83
CA GLY A 197 17.14 -4.06 14.71
C GLY A 197 18.41 -4.08 13.89
N HIS A 198 18.28 -3.98 12.55
CA HIS A 198 19.40 -3.97 11.60
C HIS A 198 19.21 -2.87 10.55
N THR A 199 20.32 -2.36 10.02
CA THR A 199 20.37 -1.43 8.87
C THR A 199 21.17 -2.03 7.73
N ASP A 200 21.11 -1.38 6.58
CA ASP A 200 22.14 -1.50 5.55
C ASP A 200 23.38 -0.67 5.91
N SER A 201 24.40 -0.69 5.05
CA SER A 201 25.67 0.03 5.24
C SER A 201 25.63 1.49 4.75
N VAL A 202 24.48 2.05 4.42
CA VAL A 202 24.39 3.44 4.00
C VAL A 202 24.36 4.36 5.22
N GLY A 203 25.32 5.29 5.29
CA GLY A 203 25.43 6.26 6.37
C GLY A 203 26.61 6.02 7.31
N ASN A 204 26.52 6.52 8.52
CA ASN A 204 27.53 6.41 9.56
C ASN A 204 27.23 5.22 10.47
N GLU A 205 28.23 4.40 10.81
CA GLU A 205 28.06 3.20 11.64
C GLU A 205 27.42 3.52 13.00
N ALA A 206 27.83 4.61 13.66
CA ALA A 206 27.26 4.99 14.95
C ALA A 206 25.78 5.41 14.84
N ASP A 207 25.43 6.13 13.76
CA ASP A 207 24.05 6.53 13.48
C ASP A 207 23.20 5.31 13.12
N ASN A 208 23.74 4.36 12.34
CA ASN A 208 23.08 3.09 12.01
C ASN A 208 22.84 2.25 13.25
N LEU A 209 23.80 2.20 14.18
CA LEU A 209 23.64 1.50 15.46
C LEU A 209 22.52 2.12 16.29
N ALA A 210 22.50 3.44 16.45
CA ALA A 210 21.46 4.15 17.18
C ALA A 210 20.09 3.96 16.52
N LEU A 211 19.98 4.17 15.20
CA LEU A 211 18.74 4.03 14.44
C LEU A 211 18.15 2.61 14.55
N SER A 212 18.99 1.59 14.45
CA SER A 212 18.55 0.18 14.56
C SER A 212 18.00 -0.13 15.95
N LYS A 213 18.63 0.41 17.00
CA LYS A 213 18.16 0.28 18.38
C LYS A 213 16.83 0.99 18.60
N ASP A 214 16.67 2.22 18.08
CA ASP A 214 15.44 2.98 18.19
C ASP A 214 14.28 2.28 17.46
N ARG A 215 14.54 1.65 16.30
CA ARG A 215 13.55 0.85 15.57
C ARG A 215 13.12 -0.39 16.31
N ALA A 216 14.06 -1.12 16.92
CA ALA A 216 13.74 -2.27 17.75
C ALA A 216 12.91 -1.86 18.96
N MET A 217 13.27 -0.73 19.60
CA MET A 217 12.51 -0.14 20.71
C MET A 217 11.09 0.25 20.29
N ALA A 218 10.90 0.84 19.09
CA ALA A 218 9.58 1.21 18.59
C ALA A 218 8.66 -0.01 18.38
N VAL A 219 9.20 -1.13 17.90
CA VAL A 219 8.45 -2.39 17.80
C VAL A 219 8.03 -2.89 19.20
N VAL A 220 8.94 -2.91 20.16
CA VAL A 220 8.63 -3.28 21.55
C VAL A 220 7.56 -2.38 22.16
N GLN A 221 7.68 -1.07 21.99
CA GLN A 221 6.68 -0.11 22.49
C GLN A 221 5.31 -0.37 21.89
N SER A 222 5.23 -0.60 20.57
CA SER A 222 3.97 -0.92 19.90
C SER A 222 3.31 -2.20 20.43
N LEU A 223 4.09 -3.23 20.76
CA LEU A 223 3.60 -4.48 21.35
C LEU A 223 3.12 -4.26 22.80
N VAL A 224 3.83 -3.44 23.59
CA VAL A 224 3.43 -3.08 24.96
C VAL A 224 2.13 -2.26 24.96
N GLU A 225 1.99 -1.31 24.05
CA GLU A 225 0.76 -0.53 23.87
C GLU A 225 -0.45 -1.41 23.51
N LYS A 226 -0.21 -2.52 22.78
CA LYS A 226 -1.23 -3.53 22.48
C LYS A 226 -1.55 -4.47 23.67
N GLY A 227 -0.72 -4.49 24.73
CA GLY A 227 -0.98 -5.24 25.95
C GLY A 227 -0.02 -6.39 26.25
N ILE A 228 1.12 -6.51 25.54
CA ILE A 228 2.17 -7.47 25.93
C ILE A 228 2.93 -6.93 27.13
N GLU A 229 3.14 -7.79 28.15
CA GLU A 229 3.92 -7.41 29.34
C GLU A 229 5.37 -7.06 28.95
N PRO A 230 5.90 -5.91 29.41
CA PRO A 230 7.27 -5.45 29.07
C PRO A 230 8.36 -6.48 29.41
N GLU A 231 8.17 -7.25 30.49
CA GLU A 231 9.13 -8.27 30.96
C GLU A 231 9.28 -9.46 30.01
N ARG A 232 8.39 -9.57 29.03
CA ARG A 232 8.44 -10.58 27.99
C ARG A 232 9.22 -10.11 26.76
N LEU A 233 9.66 -8.86 26.72
CA LEU A 233 10.27 -8.22 25.57
C LEU A 233 11.64 -7.63 25.93
N GLU A 234 12.63 -7.92 25.08
CA GLU A 234 13.93 -7.27 25.08
C GLU A 234 14.16 -6.63 23.71
N TYR A 235 15.04 -5.63 23.60
CA TYR A 235 15.40 -5.05 22.33
C TYR A 235 16.90 -4.70 22.24
N GLU A 236 17.46 -4.82 21.04
CA GLU A 236 18.85 -4.51 20.76
C GLU A 236 19.02 -4.00 19.31
N GLY A 237 19.96 -3.07 19.11
CA GLY A 237 20.34 -2.61 17.78
C GLY A 237 21.70 -3.12 17.38
N PHE A 238 21.85 -3.55 16.14
CA PHE A 238 23.11 -4.05 15.57
C PHE A 238 23.64 -3.18 14.42
N GLY A 239 22.88 -2.14 14.01
CA GLY A 239 23.25 -1.33 12.86
C GLY A 239 23.53 -2.22 11.64
N GLU A 240 24.61 -1.95 10.96
CA GLU A 240 25.07 -2.65 9.76
C GLU A 240 25.99 -3.86 10.06
N SER A 241 26.30 -4.14 11.35
CA SER A 241 27.32 -5.12 11.74
C SER A 241 26.98 -6.59 11.46
N ARG A 242 25.69 -6.89 11.17
CA ARG A 242 25.19 -8.25 10.91
C ARG A 242 24.43 -8.33 9.58
N PRO A 243 25.10 -8.16 8.44
CA PRO A 243 24.44 -8.26 7.14
C PRO A 243 24.04 -9.70 6.83
N VAL A 244 22.88 -9.88 6.18
CA VAL A 244 22.37 -11.16 5.66
C VAL A 244 22.44 -11.23 4.13
N ALA A 245 22.75 -10.10 3.49
CA ALA A 245 22.90 -9.99 2.04
C ALA A 245 23.96 -8.93 1.70
N ASP A 246 24.35 -8.91 0.41
CA ASP A 246 25.36 -7.99 -0.11
C ASP A 246 24.86 -6.53 -0.10
N ASN A 247 25.58 -5.64 0.61
CA ASN A 247 25.29 -4.21 0.69
C ASN A 247 25.60 -3.43 -0.59
N GLU A 248 26.35 -4.00 -1.53
CA GLU A 248 26.64 -3.36 -2.82
C GLU A 248 25.38 -3.27 -3.69
N THR A 249 24.43 -4.20 -3.56
CA THR A 249 23.19 -4.24 -4.33
C THR A 249 22.02 -3.56 -3.61
N ALA A 250 21.13 -2.93 -4.36
CA ALA A 250 19.89 -2.35 -3.79
C ALA A 250 19.01 -3.43 -3.12
N SER A 251 18.90 -4.62 -3.74
CA SER A 251 18.15 -5.76 -3.20
C SER A 251 18.77 -6.30 -1.92
N GLY A 252 20.10 -6.39 -1.85
CA GLY A 252 20.80 -6.85 -0.65
C GLY A 252 20.66 -5.85 0.50
N ARG A 253 20.78 -4.56 0.23
CA ARG A 253 20.52 -3.51 1.24
C ARG A 253 19.09 -3.58 1.77
N ALA A 254 18.09 -3.83 0.89
CA ALA A 254 16.70 -4.00 1.33
C ALA A 254 16.55 -5.17 2.31
N LYS A 255 17.23 -6.31 2.08
CA LYS A 255 17.24 -7.46 3.00
C LYS A 255 17.98 -7.17 4.31
N ASN A 256 18.96 -6.27 4.31
CA ASN A 256 19.70 -5.91 5.52
C ASN A 256 18.90 -4.94 6.41
N ARG A 257 18.01 -4.12 5.85
CA ARG A 257 17.05 -3.30 6.63
C ARG A 257 15.91 -4.16 7.15
N ARG A 258 16.11 -4.84 8.27
CA ARG A 258 15.18 -5.80 8.85
C ARG A 258 15.08 -5.71 10.36
N VAL A 259 14.09 -6.36 10.89
CA VAL A 259 13.93 -6.65 12.32
C VAL A 259 13.90 -8.17 12.50
N ASP A 260 14.76 -8.68 13.36
CA ASP A 260 14.76 -10.11 13.73
C ASP A 260 14.05 -10.26 15.08
N LEU A 261 13.14 -11.23 15.19
CA LEU A 261 12.63 -11.73 16.47
C LEU A 261 13.44 -12.94 16.87
N VAL A 262 13.92 -12.94 18.10
CA VAL A 262 14.72 -14.04 18.68
C VAL A 262 14.00 -14.58 19.90
N LEU A 263 13.78 -15.90 19.97
CA LEU A 263 13.17 -16.55 21.12
C LEU A 263 14.17 -16.57 22.31
N LEU A 264 13.71 -16.20 23.52
CA LEU A 264 14.49 -16.14 24.75
C LEU A 264 14.24 -17.37 25.65
#